data_69b93ac9521382ae3ce1af5c9c84138c
#
_entry.id   69b93ac9521382ae3ce1af5c9c84138c
#
_cell.length_a   1.000
_cell.length_b   1.000
_cell.length_c   1.000
_cell.angle_alpha   90.00
_cell.angle_beta   90.00
_cell.angle_gamma   90.00
#
_symmetry.space_group_name_H-M   'P 1'
#
loop_
_entity.id
_entity.type
_entity.pdbx_description
1 polymer ?
#
loop_
_entity_poly.entity_id
_entity_poly.type
_entity_poly.pdbx_seq_one_letter_code
_entity_poly.pdbx_strand_id
1 'polypeptide(L)'
;SWSFRLANLLVGNKVEEAALECQYTGPSLKFESDHVIAICGGDMQPKIDGTAVPLWESILIKKGQTLELSFCLTGARTYIAFSGSIQSELWLGSKSTFHKAAVGGIDGRAIQEGQKISLGNSNSKIGKKIKADVIPEISNNGVWEIEVVRGPNDDWLDNNGYQTFLDAKWKLQARSDRTGFRLDGPLLSFNEKATNKSPEHGYEPSNIIDQGYPIGGINLAGQTPIILVNDGPSMGGFIVPFTVPSASFWKLGQAKPSEYFKFKEISVEEAQDMRSYQTLICSEESII
;
A
#
# COMPACT_ATOMS: atom_id res chain seq x y z
N SER A 1 -0.27 5.47 2.87
CA SER A 1 -1.52 5.04 2.21
C SER A 1 -2.58 6.14 2.30
N TRP A 2 -3.36 6.33 1.23
CA TRP A 2 -4.45 7.31 1.15
C TRP A 2 -5.50 7.03 2.24
N SER A 3 -6.04 5.82 2.27
CA SER A 3 -7.05 5.40 3.27
C SER A 3 -6.59 5.56 4.72
N PHE A 4 -5.33 5.25 5.00
CA PHE A 4 -4.72 5.44 6.33
C PHE A 4 -4.74 6.91 6.78
N ARG A 5 -4.39 7.84 5.89
CA ARG A 5 -4.36 9.27 6.19
C ARG A 5 -5.78 9.81 6.46
N LEU A 6 -6.75 9.42 5.63
CA LEU A 6 -8.15 9.82 5.79
C LEU A 6 -8.79 9.24 7.08
N ALA A 7 -8.45 8.00 7.46
CA ALA A 7 -8.91 7.41 8.73
C ALA A 7 -8.45 8.25 9.93
N ASN A 8 -7.17 8.67 9.94
CA ASN A 8 -6.65 9.52 11.00
C ASN A 8 -7.33 10.90 11.06
N LEU A 9 -7.57 11.54 9.91
CA LEU A 9 -8.29 12.82 9.86
C LEU A 9 -9.71 12.72 10.44
N LEU A 10 -10.45 11.66 10.13
CA LEU A 10 -11.79 11.45 10.64
C LEU A 10 -11.87 11.42 12.16
N VAL A 11 -10.85 10.89 12.81
CA VAL A 11 -10.77 10.83 14.29
C VAL A 11 -9.98 11.99 14.90
N GLY A 12 -9.67 13.03 14.12
CA GLY A 12 -8.99 14.25 14.59
C GLY A 12 -7.51 14.07 14.92
N ASN A 13 -6.87 13.02 14.41
CA ASN A 13 -5.44 12.81 14.53
C ASN A 13 -4.67 13.53 13.41
N LYS A 14 -3.35 13.71 13.60
CA LYS A 14 -2.46 14.01 12.47
C LYS A 14 -2.48 12.85 11.48
N VAL A 15 -2.34 13.14 10.19
CA VAL A 15 -2.46 12.15 9.10
C VAL A 15 -1.49 10.95 9.18
N GLU A 16 -0.41 11.09 9.95
CA GLU A 16 0.66 10.09 10.08
C GLU A 16 0.63 9.37 11.44
N GLU A 17 -0.39 9.61 12.27
CA GLU A 17 -0.50 8.93 13.57
C GLU A 17 -0.75 7.43 13.42
N ALA A 18 -0.33 6.65 14.43
CA ALA A 18 -0.44 5.21 14.39
C ALA A 18 -1.90 4.74 14.31
N ALA A 19 -2.14 3.78 13.44
CA ALA A 19 -3.42 3.08 13.26
C ALA A 19 -3.15 1.58 13.09
N LEU A 20 -4.18 0.76 13.23
CA LEU A 20 -4.09 -0.66 12.88
C LEU A 20 -4.24 -0.83 11.36
N GLU A 21 -3.30 -1.51 10.74
CA GLU A 21 -3.41 -2.02 9.38
C GLU A 21 -3.85 -3.49 9.44
N CYS A 22 -5.00 -3.78 8.85
CA CYS A 22 -5.54 -5.13 8.71
C CYS A 22 -5.36 -5.59 7.26
N GLN A 23 -4.80 -6.77 7.05
CA GLN A 23 -4.56 -7.32 5.72
C GLN A 23 -5.37 -8.59 5.50
N TYR A 24 -6.23 -8.61 4.48
CA TYR A 24 -7.14 -9.68 4.04
C TYR A 24 -8.24 -10.03 5.04
N THR A 25 -7.93 -10.07 6.33
CA THR A 25 -8.88 -10.30 7.43
C THR A 25 -8.62 -9.32 8.55
N GLY A 26 -9.66 -8.97 9.31
CA GLY A 26 -9.54 -8.04 10.42
C GLY A 26 -9.74 -8.73 11.79
N PRO A 27 -9.43 -8.00 12.86
CA PRO A 27 -9.55 -8.49 14.24
C PRO A 27 -10.95 -8.36 14.79
N SER A 28 -11.16 -9.00 15.95
CA SER A 28 -12.18 -8.65 16.92
C SER A 28 -11.55 -7.84 18.06
N LEU A 29 -12.04 -6.64 18.31
CA LEU A 29 -11.50 -5.69 19.27
C LEU A 29 -12.54 -5.32 20.31
N LYS A 30 -12.36 -5.72 21.58
CA LYS A 30 -13.19 -5.32 22.70
C LYS A 30 -12.68 -4.02 23.32
N PHE A 31 -13.58 -3.06 23.51
CA PHE A 31 -13.23 -1.73 24.05
C PHE A 31 -13.45 -1.67 25.57
N GLU A 32 -12.44 -1.21 26.29
CA GLU A 32 -12.47 -1.00 27.75
C GLU A 32 -12.88 0.43 28.14
N SER A 33 -12.99 1.35 27.19
CA SER A 33 -13.44 2.75 27.34
C SER A 33 -14.18 3.21 26.09
N ASP A 34 -14.95 4.29 26.21
CA ASP A 34 -15.59 4.95 25.07
C ASP A 34 -14.52 5.56 24.15
N HIS A 35 -14.65 5.35 22.84
CA HIS A 35 -13.68 5.89 21.87
C HIS A 35 -14.37 6.28 20.57
N VAL A 36 -13.81 7.28 19.88
CA VAL A 36 -14.15 7.58 18.49
C VAL A 36 -13.15 6.86 17.60
N ILE A 37 -13.67 6.10 16.65
CA ILE A 37 -12.89 5.34 15.67
C ILE A 37 -13.30 5.69 14.24
N ALA A 38 -12.45 5.41 13.29
CA ALA A 38 -12.77 5.44 11.87
C ALA A 38 -12.13 4.25 11.15
N ILE A 39 -12.86 3.69 10.18
CA ILE A 39 -12.46 2.52 9.41
C ILE A 39 -12.43 2.92 7.94
N CYS A 40 -11.28 2.83 7.29
CA CYS A 40 -11.09 3.24 5.89
C CYS A 40 -10.25 2.21 5.13
N GLY A 41 -10.50 2.07 3.84
CA GLY A 41 -9.78 1.14 2.97
C GLY A 41 -10.69 0.08 2.38
N GLY A 42 -10.20 -1.14 2.25
CA GLY A 42 -10.97 -2.28 1.77
C GLY A 42 -12.16 -2.61 2.67
N ASP A 43 -13.21 -3.16 2.10
CA ASP A 43 -14.40 -3.53 2.87
C ASP A 43 -14.21 -4.87 3.58
N MET A 44 -13.96 -4.82 4.87
CA MET A 44 -13.90 -5.98 5.78
C MET A 44 -15.19 -6.19 6.57
N GLN A 45 -16.32 -5.65 6.09
CA GLN A 45 -17.66 -5.84 6.66
C GLN A 45 -17.71 -5.52 8.17
N PRO A 46 -17.27 -4.31 8.59
CA PRO A 46 -17.16 -3.99 10.00
C PRO A 46 -18.52 -4.01 10.71
N LYS A 47 -18.56 -4.56 11.95
CA LYS A 47 -19.72 -4.61 12.81
C LYS A 47 -19.34 -4.22 14.23
N ILE A 48 -20.28 -3.56 14.94
CA ILE A 48 -20.20 -3.37 16.39
C ILE A 48 -21.34 -4.16 17.01
N ASP A 49 -21.02 -5.14 17.87
CA ASP A 49 -21.95 -6.06 18.51
C ASP A 49 -22.94 -6.67 17.48
N GLY A 50 -22.44 -7.12 16.35
CA GLY A 50 -23.21 -7.72 15.25
C GLY A 50 -23.92 -6.74 14.32
N THR A 51 -23.98 -5.43 14.64
CA THR A 51 -24.63 -4.41 13.81
C THR A 51 -23.60 -3.80 12.85
N ALA A 52 -23.90 -3.79 11.54
CA ALA A 52 -23.01 -3.21 10.53
C ALA A 52 -22.79 -1.70 10.78
N VAL A 53 -21.55 -1.26 10.61
CA VAL A 53 -21.15 0.14 10.74
C VAL A 53 -20.51 0.64 9.44
N PRO A 54 -20.61 1.97 9.16
CA PRO A 54 -20.10 2.52 7.90
C PRO A 54 -18.57 2.56 7.86
N LEU A 55 -18.03 2.48 6.64
CA LEU A 55 -16.67 2.90 6.32
C LEU A 55 -16.64 4.41 6.05
N TRP A 56 -15.47 5.02 6.16
CA TRP A 56 -15.20 6.43 5.82
C TRP A 56 -15.98 7.45 6.67
N GLU A 57 -16.41 7.04 7.86
CA GLU A 57 -17.08 7.88 8.85
C GLU A 57 -16.45 7.71 10.23
N SER A 58 -16.52 8.77 11.05
CA SER A 58 -16.15 8.68 12.47
C SER A 58 -17.35 8.19 13.29
N ILE A 59 -17.17 7.12 14.05
CA ILE A 59 -18.21 6.44 14.84
C ILE A 59 -17.78 6.33 16.29
N LEU A 60 -18.76 6.40 17.20
CA LEU A 60 -18.56 6.14 18.61
C LEU A 60 -18.68 4.63 18.88
N ILE A 61 -17.67 4.08 19.55
CA ILE A 61 -17.76 2.77 20.18
C ILE A 61 -17.69 2.95 21.69
N LYS A 62 -18.61 2.29 22.42
CA LYS A 62 -18.73 2.41 23.87
C LYS A 62 -17.95 1.33 24.59
N LYS A 63 -17.61 1.62 25.84
CA LYS A 63 -17.02 0.63 26.76
C LYS A 63 -17.88 -0.65 26.79
N GLY A 64 -17.21 -1.78 26.66
CA GLY A 64 -17.82 -3.11 26.66
C GLY A 64 -18.22 -3.61 25.27
N GLN A 65 -18.36 -2.74 24.27
CA GLN A 65 -18.70 -3.14 22.91
C GLN A 65 -17.50 -3.78 22.20
N THR A 66 -17.81 -4.58 21.19
CA THR A 66 -16.83 -5.29 20.36
C THR A 66 -16.98 -4.84 18.91
N LEU A 67 -15.86 -4.37 18.33
CA LEU A 67 -15.72 -4.15 16.89
C LEU A 67 -15.21 -5.44 16.25
N GLU A 68 -15.90 -5.93 15.25
CA GLU A 68 -15.52 -7.14 14.49
C GLU A 68 -15.32 -6.79 13.02
N LEU A 69 -14.19 -7.16 12.47
CA LEU A 69 -13.94 -7.14 11.04
C LEU A 69 -13.80 -8.57 10.53
N SER A 70 -14.30 -8.83 9.33
CA SER A 70 -14.26 -10.13 8.66
C SER A 70 -13.16 -10.16 7.58
N PHE A 71 -13.34 -11.00 6.57
CA PHE A 71 -12.49 -11.00 5.39
C PHE A 71 -12.83 -9.84 4.43
N CYS A 72 -11.84 -9.42 3.64
CA CYS A 72 -11.97 -8.33 2.70
C CYS A 72 -12.81 -8.74 1.48
N LEU A 73 -13.98 -8.10 1.30
CA LEU A 73 -14.77 -8.24 0.07
C LEU A 73 -14.10 -7.50 -1.08
N THR A 74 -13.75 -6.24 -0.88
CA THR A 74 -13.04 -5.41 -1.86
C THR A 74 -11.73 -4.91 -1.28
N GLY A 75 -10.70 -4.76 -2.12
CA GLY A 75 -9.36 -4.38 -1.66
C GLY A 75 -8.69 -5.45 -0.80
N ALA A 76 -7.55 -5.13 -0.22
CA ALA A 76 -6.72 -6.03 0.58
C ALA A 76 -6.40 -5.51 1.97
N ARG A 77 -6.46 -4.18 2.18
CA ARG A 77 -6.08 -3.54 3.44
C ARG A 77 -7.14 -2.57 3.93
N THR A 78 -7.41 -2.66 5.22
CA THR A 78 -8.29 -1.76 5.98
C THR A 78 -7.51 -1.16 7.14
N TYR A 79 -7.72 0.11 7.39
CA TYR A 79 -7.08 0.86 8.47
C TYR A 79 -8.13 1.24 9.51
N ILE A 80 -7.82 0.96 10.78
CA ILE A 80 -8.64 1.37 11.93
C ILE A 80 -7.86 2.45 12.68
N ALA A 81 -8.34 3.68 12.63
CA ALA A 81 -7.80 4.80 13.39
C ALA A 81 -8.62 5.03 14.66
N PHE A 82 -7.95 5.43 15.72
CA PHE A 82 -8.51 5.70 17.04
C PHE A 82 -8.24 7.15 17.43
N SER A 83 -9.24 7.88 17.91
CA SER A 83 -9.02 9.23 18.43
C SER A 83 -8.00 9.21 19.57
N GLY A 84 -7.01 10.12 19.55
CA GLY A 84 -5.89 10.12 20.48
C GLY A 84 -4.76 9.15 20.12
N SER A 85 -4.88 8.41 19.01
CA SER A 85 -3.85 7.51 18.47
C SER A 85 -3.51 6.29 19.35
N ILE A 86 -2.86 5.32 18.76
CA ILE A 86 -2.24 4.19 19.49
C ILE A 86 -1.00 4.69 20.20
N GLN A 87 -0.87 4.35 21.48
CA GLN A 87 0.29 4.68 22.30
C GLN A 87 1.36 3.60 22.10
N SER A 88 2.39 3.94 21.34
CA SER A 88 3.56 3.10 21.13
C SER A 88 4.82 3.96 21.12
N GLU A 89 5.95 3.36 21.39
CA GLU A 89 7.24 4.05 21.35
C GLU A 89 7.62 4.45 19.92
N LEU A 90 8.30 5.59 19.80
CA LEU A 90 8.92 5.99 18.55
C LEU A 90 10.24 5.24 18.36
N TRP A 91 10.38 4.56 17.23
CA TRP A 91 11.65 3.98 16.81
C TRP A 91 12.11 4.65 15.50
N LEU A 92 13.26 5.32 15.55
CA LEU A 92 13.76 6.15 14.43
C LEU A 92 12.73 7.16 13.90
N GLY A 93 11.92 7.76 14.78
CA GLY A 93 10.88 8.72 14.41
C GLY A 93 9.59 8.13 13.86
N SER A 94 9.41 6.80 13.88
CA SER A 94 8.23 6.10 13.40
C SER A 94 7.59 5.23 14.49
N LYS A 95 6.26 5.11 14.45
CA LYS A 95 5.47 4.17 15.26
C LYS A 95 5.11 2.89 14.49
N SER A 96 5.58 2.73 13.23
CA SER A 96 5.21 1.56 12.44
C SER A 96 6.02 0.32 12.83
N THR A 97 5.40 -0.86 12.68
CA THR A 97 6.04 -2.14 12.93
C THR A 97 6.89 -2.57 11.73
N PHE A 98 8.15 -2.92 11.97
CA PHE A 98 9.01 -3.57 10.98
C PHE A 98 9.26 -5.02 11.38
N HIS A 99 8.43 -5.92 10.89
CA HIS A 99 8.40 -7.35 11.28
C HIS A 99 9.73 -8.08 11.08
N LYS A 100 10.44 -7.81 9.99
CA LYS A 100 11.69 -8.53 9.65
C LYS A 100 12.79 -8.28 10.67
N ALA A 101 12.85 -7.05 11.22
CA ALA A 101 13.81 -6.69 12.25
C ALA A 101 13.25 -6.80 13.66
N ALA A 102 11.98 -7.15 13.84
CA ALA A 102 11.26 -7.20 15.11
C ALA A 102 11.38 -5.90 15.91
N VAL A 103 11.20 -4.73 15.24
CA VAL A 103 11.30 -3.39 15.85
C VAL A 103 10.09 -2.53 15.53
N GLY A 104 9.89 -1.48 16.33
CA GLY A 104 8.80 -0.51 16.18
C GLY A 104 7.42 -1.07 16.53
N GLY A 105 6.38 -0.24 16.36
CA GLY A 105 5.01 -0.63 16.67
C GLY A 105 4.83 -1.04 18.13
N ILE A 106 4.10 -2.13 18.34
CA ILE A 106 3.96 -2.79 19.65
C ILE A 106 4.74 -4.11 19.58
N ASP A 107 5.80 -4.23 20.38
CA ASP A 107 6.68 -5.41 20.47
C ASP A 107 7.33 -5.86 19.13
N GLY A 108 7.43 -4.99 18.13
CA GLY A 108 8.07 -5.30 16.84
C GLY A 108 7.37 -6.39 16.00
N ARG A 109 6.12 -6.72 16.29
CA ARG A 109 5.38 -7.82 15.62
C ARG A 109 3.90 -7.48 15.44
N ALA A 110 3.20 -8.33 14.71
CA ALA A 110 1.76 -8.25 14.57
C ALA A 110 1.08 -8.41 15.95
N ILE A 111 -0.02 -7.67 16.13
CA ILE A 111 -0.84 -7.76 17.34
C ILE A 111 -1.31 -9.21 17.54
N GLN A 112 -1.20 -9.72 18.76
CA GLN A 112 -1.56 -11.07 19.11
C GLN A 112 -2.95 -11.10 19.79
N GLU A 113 -3.58 -12.27 19.75
CA GLU A 113 -4.82 -12.49 20.49
C GLU A 113 -4.61 -12.24 21.99
N GLY A 114 -5.57 -11.57 22.63
CA GLY A 114 -5.51 -11.19 24.05
C GLY A 114 -4.58 -10.02 24.37
N GLN A 115 -3.84 -9.49 23.38
CA GLN A 115 -2.98 -8.33 23.60
C GLN A 115 -3.81 -7.06 23.81
N LYS A 116 -3.41 -6.26 24.82
CA LYS A 116 -4.02 -4.94 25.08
C LYS A 116 -3.29 -3.86 24.29
N ILE A 117 -4.08 -2.95 23.70
CA ILE A 117 -3.57 -1.79 22.96
C ILE A 117 -3.99 -0.55 23.76
N SER A 118 -2.98 0.22 24.19
CA SER A 118 -3.21 1.49 24.87
C SER A 118 -3.53 2.59 23.86
N LEU A 119 -4.61 3.33 24.11
CA LEU A 119 -5.06 4.46 23.30
C LEU A 119 -4.88 5.76 24.08
N GLY A 120 -4.64 6.85 23.36
CA GLY A 120 -4.68 8.20 23.93
C GLY A 120 -6.11 8.65 24.21
N ASN A 121 -6.25 9.84 24.81
CA ASN A 121 -7.56 10.41 25.13
C ASN A 121 -8.38 10.71 23.88
N SER A 122 -9.63 10.27 23.88
CA SER A 122 -10.56 10.53 22.78
C SER A 122 -11.20 11.91 22.94
N ASN A 123 -10.86 12.84 22.02
CA ASN A 123 -11.37 14.22 22.01
C ASN A 123 -12.07 14.57 20.69
N SER A 124 -12.29 13.62 19.80
CA SER A 124 -12.86 13.86 18.48
C SER A 124 -14.38 13.89 18.49
N LYS A 125 -14.96 14.64 17.55
CA LYS A 125 -16.40 14.62 17.29
C LYS A 125 -16.77 13.38 16.45
N ILE A 126 -17.94 12.86 16.69
CA ILE A 126 -18.56 11.78 15.89
C ILE A 126 -19.33 12.36 14.70
N GLY A 127 -19.60 11.52 13.70
CA GLY A 127 -20.43 11.85 12.54
C GLY A 127 -19.70 12.60 11.43
N LYS A 128 -18.39 12.77 11.52
CA LYS A 128 -17.57 13.28 10.41
C LYS A 128 -17.53 12.22 9.30
N LYS A 129 -17.60 12.66 8.04
CA LYS A 129 -17.56 11.78 6.87
C LYS A 129 -16.54 12.29 5.86
N ILE A 130 -15.92 11.39 5.11
CA ILE A 130 -15.12 11.77 3.95
C ILE A 130 -16.04 12.11 2.78
N LYS A 131 -15.78 13.20 2.09
CA LYS A 131 -16.46 13.54 0.84
C LYS A 131 -16.32 12.40 -0.17
N ALA A 132 -17.42 12.05 -0.87
CA ALA A 132 -17.48 10.90 -1.75
C ALA A 132 -16.44 10.94 -2.88
N ASP A 133 -16.17 12.12 -3.42
CA ASP A 133 -15.19 12.38 -4.48
C ASP A 133 -13.72 12.24 -4.03
N VAL A 134 -13.48 12.18 -2.73
CA VAL A 134 -12.14 11.97 -2.13
C VAL A 134 -11.88 10.51 -1.79
N ILE A 135 -12.91 9.68 -1.71
CA ILE A 135 -12.73 8.25 -1.40
C ILE A 135 -12.03 7.55 -2.59
N PRO A 136 -10.89 6.88 -2.38
CA PRO A 136 -10.22 6.17 -3.46
C PRO A 136 -11.08 5.04 -4.02
N GLU A 137 -11.18 4.94 -5.34
CA GLU A 137 -11.88 3.85 -6.00
C GLU A 137 -11.09 2.54 -5.88
N ILE A 138 -11.56 1.67 -4.98
CA ILE A 138 -10.97 0.34 -4.79
C ILE A 138 -11.55 -0.61 -5.84
N SER A 139 -10.69 -1.15 -6.71
CA SER A 139 -11.08 -2.07 -7.76
C SER A 139 -11.87 -3.27 -7.23
N ASN A 140 -12.98 -3.60 -7.86
CA ASN A 140 -13.81 -4.77 -7.57
C ASN A 140 -13.79 -5.82 -8.69
N ASN A 141 -13.12 -5.52 -9.82
CA ASN A 141 -13.05 -6.39 -11.00
C ASN A 141 -11.72 -7.17 -11.10
N GLY A 142 -10.84 -7.06 -10.11
CA GLY A 142 -9.55 -7.75 -10.05
C GLY A 142 -8.51 -7.24 -11.04
N VAL A 143 -8.71 -6.07 -11.66
CA VAL A 143 -7.72 -5.42 -12.54
C VAL A 143 -7.42 -4.03 -12.03
N TRP A 144 -6.15 -3.75 -11.81
CA TRP A 144 -5.63 -2.48 -11.33
C TRP A 144 -4.85 -1.76 -12.44
N GLU A 145 -5.26 -0.57 -12.81
CA GLU A 145 -4.44 0.30 -13.65
C GLU A 145 -3.40 0.99 -12.75
N ILE A 146 -2.12 0.70 -13.00
CA ILE A 146 -0.98 1.20 -12.22
C ILE A 146 -0.17 2.14 -13.10
N GLU A 147 -0.07 3.39 -12.69
CA GLU A 147 0.78 4.36 -13.36
C GLU A 147 2.25 4.00 -13.17
N VAL A 148 3.04 4.20 -14.21
CA VAL A 148 4.49 4.03 -14.21
C VAL A 148 5.15 5.19 -14.95
N VAL A 149 6.35 5.54 -14.49
CA VAL A 149 7.28 6.41 -15.22
C VAL A 149 8.43 5.57 -15.74
N ARG A 150 9.16 6.05 -16.76
CA ARG A 150 10.38 5.42 -17.24
C ARG A 150 11.40 5.30 -16.11
N GLY A 151 12.04 4.17 -16.05
CA GLY A 151 13.12 3.89 -15.10
C GLY A 151 14.50 4.14 -15.68
N PRO A 152 15.57 3.97 -14.89
CA PRO A 152 16.95 4.24 -15.34
C PRO A 152 17.46 3.30 -16.43
N ASN A 153 16.77 2.21 -16.71
CA ASN A 153 17.16 1.23 -17.72
C ASN A 153 16.03 0.99 -18.73
N ASP A 154 15.24 2.00 -19.06
CA ASP A 154 14.15 1.92 -20.03
C ASP A 154 14.64 1.56 -21.44
N ASP A 155 15.91 1.90 -21.74
CA ASP A 155 16.61 1.62 -22.99
C ASP A 155 17.17 0.18 -23.11
N TRP A 156 16.86 -0.73 -22.19
CA TRP A 156 17.28 -2.14 -22.25
C TRP A 156 16.23 -3.05 -22.90
N LEU A 157 14.98 -2.65 -22.90
CA LEU A 157 13.94 -3.32 -23.68
C LEU A 157 13.95 -2.80 -25.10
N ASP A 158 13.66 -3.66 -26.08
CA ASP A 158 13.33 -3.20 -27.40
C ASP A 158 11.89 -2.65 -27.46
N ASN A 159 11.49 -2.08 -28.60
CA ASN A 159 10.16 -1.50 -28.75
C ASN A 159 9.04 -2.52 -28.50
N ASN A 160 9.22 -3.77 -28.90
CA ASN A 160 8.22 -4.82 -28.67
C ASN A 160 8.13 -5.21 -27.19
N GLY A 161 9.26 -5.38 -26.51
CA GLY A 161 9.30 -5.65 -25.05
C GLY A 161 8.67 -4.52 -24.25
N TYR A 162 8.96 -3.27 -24.64
CA TYR A 162 8.38 -2.09 -24.01
C TYR A 162 6.86 -2.04 -24.16
N GLN A 163 6.35 -2.20 -25.38
CA GLN A 163 4.90 -2.21 -25.63
C GLN A 163 4.23 -3.43 -24.97
N THR A 164 4.85 -4.60 -25.04
CA THR A 164 4.35 -5.80 -24.35
C THR A 164 4.19 -5.56 -22.85
N PHE A 165 5.13 -4.86 -22.21
CA PHE A 165 5.04 -4.55 -20.79
C PHE A 165 3.82 -3.69 -20.47
N LEU A 166 3.52 -2.67 -21.27
CA LEU A 166 2.40 -1.75 -21.05
C LEU A 166 1.05 -2.35 -21.42
N ASP A 167 0.99 -3.14 -22.50
CA ASP A 167 -0.29 -3.67 -23.03
C ASP A 167 -0.79 -4.91 -22.31
N ALA A 168 0.11 -5.67 -21.70
CA ALA A 168 -0.22 -6.92 -21.03
C ALA A 168 -0.94 -6.71 -19.70
N LYS A 169 -1.65 -7.76 -19.28
CA LYS A 169 -2.13 -7.91 -17.89
C LYS A 169 -1.16 -8.79 -17.13
N TRP A 170 -0.61 -8.27 -16.06
CA TRP A 170 0.37 -8.92 -15.21
C TRP A 170 -0.28 -9.46 -13.95
N LYS A 171 -0.26 -10.78 -13.77
CA LYS A 171 -0.90 -11.44 -12.62
C LYS A 171 -0.02 -11.31 -11.37
N LEU A 172 -0.60 -10.81 -10.28
CA LEU A 172 0.07 -10.73 -8.98
C LEU A 172 0.21 -12.13 -8.37
N GLN A 173 1.46 -12.56 -8.12
CA GLN A 173 1.77 -13.87 -7.53
C GLN A 173 1.45 -13.90 -6.04
N ALA A 174 1.05 -15.09 -5.53
CA ALA A 174 0.75 -15.30 -4.10
C ALA A 174 1.97 -15.12 -3.18
N ARG A 175 3.18 -15.33 -3.69
CA ARG A 175 4.45 -15.13 -2.95
C ARG A 175 4.96 -13.70 -2.93
N SER A 176 4.07 -12.74 -3.16
CA SER A 176 4.36 -11.31 -3.06
C SER A 176 4.23 -10.85 -1.61
N ASP A 177 5.17 -10.04 -1.17
CA ASP A 177 5.20 -9.47 0.19
C ASP A 177 5.68 -8.01 0.18
N ARG A 178 6.00 -7.45 1.34
CA ARG A 178 6.53 -6.09 1.50
C ARG A 178 7.93 -5.89 0.90
N THR A 179 8.61 -6.94 0.48
CA THR A 179 9.91 -6.85 -0.22
C THR A 179 9.71 -6.58 -1.71
N GLY A 180 8.72 -7.26 -2.33
CA GLY A 180 8.45 -7.08 -3.75
C GLY A 180 7.22 -7.82 -4.21
N PHE A 181 6.49 -7.20 -5.10
CA PHE A 181 5.33 -7.77 -5.77
C PHE A 181 5.78 -8.43 -7.07
N ARG A 182 5.76 -9.75 -7.08
CA ARG A 182 6.15 -10.57 -8.22
C ARG A 182 4.99 -10.76 -9.17
N LEU A 183 5.28 -10.61 -10.46
CA LEU A 183 4.26 -10.64 -11.50
C LEU A 183 4.51 -11.76 -12.50
N ASP A 184 3.43 -12.42 -12.92
CA ASP A 184 3.44 -13.36 -14.04
C ASP A 184 2.81 -12.71 -15.28
N GLY A 185 3.41 -12.89 -16.43
CA GLY A 185 2.92 -12.35 -17.69
C GLY A 185 3.70 -12.84 -18.90
N PRO A 186 3.57 -12.17 -20.05
CA PRO A 186 4.28 -12.57 -21.26
C PRO A 186 5.79 -12.36 -21.13
N LEU A 187 6.53 -13.00 -22.02
CA LEU A 187 7.97 -12.79 -22.16
C LEU A 187 8.23 -11.41 -22.76
N LEU A 188 9.24 -10.76 -22.26
CA LEU A 188 9.72 -9.46 -22.76
C LEU A 188 10.91 -9.66 -23.69
N SER A 189 10.97 -8.87 -24.74
CA SER A 189 12.14 -8.80 -25.63
C SER A 189 13.04 -7.64 -25.25
N PHE A 190 14.33 -7.85 -25.50
CA PHE A 190 15.40 -6.94 -25.11
C PHE A 190 16.12 -6.44 -26.35
N ASN A 191 16.69 -5.25 -26.28
CA ASN A 191 17.48 -4.70 -27.35
C ASN A 191 18.92 -5.27 -27.37
N GLU A 192 19.70 -4.88 -28.37
CA GLU A 192 21.07 -5.36 -28.55
C GLU A 192 21.99 -4.97 -27.38
N LYS A 193 21.76 -3.84 -26.71
CA LYS A 193 22.53 -3.40 -25.53
C LYS A 193 22.44 -4.44 -24.39
N ALA A 194 21.28 -5.05 -24.21
CA ALA A 194 21.06 -6.04 -23.16
C ALA A 194 21.72 -7.40 -23.45
N THR A 195 21.85 -7.76 -24.73
CA THR A 195 22.40 -9.04 -25.18
C THR A 195 23.88 -8.97 -25.52
N ASN A 196 24.37 -7.83 -25.98
CA ASN A 196 25.77 -7.60 -26.36
C ASN A 196 26.50 -6.72 -25.34
N LYS A 197 26.56 -7.18 -24.10
CA LYS A 197 27.16 -6.48 -22.96
C LYS A 197 28.39 -7.21 -22.43
N SER A 198 29.20 -6.52 -21.62
CA SER A 198 30.38 -7.13 -20.97
C SER A 198 29.95 -8.32 -20.09
N PRO A 199 30.73 -9.43 -20.08
CA PRO A 199 30.47 -10.60 -19.21
C PRO A 199 30.31 -10.28 -17.71
N GLU A 200 30.89 -9.16 -17.25
CA GLU A 200 30.76 -8.67 -15.87
C GLU A 200 29.31 -8.39 -15.46
N HIS A 201 28.45 -8.07 -16.42
CA HIS A 201 27.01 -7.87 -16.20
C HIS A 201 26.22 -9.17 -16.02
N GLY A 202 26.85 -10.34 -16.20
CA GLY A 202 26.16 -11.64 -16.26
C GLY A 202 25.50 -11.91 -17.62
N TYR A 203 25.07 -13.16 -17.83
CA TYR A 203 24.61 -13.64 -19.15
C TYR A 203 23.14 -13.27 -19.46
N GLU A 204 22.29 -13.17 -18.44
CA GLU A 204 20.88 -12.86 -18.65
C GLU A 204 20.70 -11.41 -19.12
N PRO A 205 19.85 -11.15 -20.14
CA PRO A 205 19.62 -9.79 -20.66
C PRO A 205 19.21 -8.78 -19.58
N SER A 206 18.49 -9.21 -18.57
CA SER A 206 18.04 -8.37 -17.46
C SER A 206 19.12 -8.05 -16.41
N ASN A 207 20.31 -8.64 -16.50
CA ASN A 207 21.37 -8.42 -15.52
C ASN A 207 22.22 -7.21 -15.88
N ILE A 208 22.64 -6.47 -14.85
CA ILE A 208 23.60 -5.36 -14.91
C ILE A 208 24.57 -5.46 -13.73
N ILE A 209 25.62 -4.64 -13.75
CA ILE A 209 26.40 -4.37 -12.54
C ILE A 209 25.47 -3.62 -11.55
N ASP A 210 25.73 -3.78 -10.26
CA ASP A 210 24.91 -3.22 -9.18
C ASP A 210 24.54 -1.74 -9.38
N GLN A 211 23.28 -1.44 -9.17
CA GLN A 211 22.75 -0.07 -9.13
C GLN A 211 21.83 0.13 -7.92
N GLY A 212 21.59 1.40 -7.57
CA GLY A 212 20.60 1.76 -6.56
C GLY A 212 19.17 1.46 -7.03
N TYR A 213 18.36 0.88 -6.16
CA TYR A 213 16.95 0.59 -6.44
C TYR A 213 16.03 1.57 -5.75
N PRO A 214 15.22 2.33 -6.49
CA PRO A 214 14.19 3.17 -5.89
C PRO A 214 13.03 2.31 -5.37
N ILE A 215 12.37 2.77 -4.31
CA ILE A 215 11.06 2.23 -3.92
C ILE A 215 10.09 2.51 -5.07
N GLY A 216 9.36 1.48 -5.51
CA GLY A 216 8.52 1.53 -6.70
C GLY A 216 9.21 1.05 -7.97
N GLY A 217 10.55 0.88 -7.96
CA GLY A 217 11.28 0.33 -9.09
C GLY A 217 10.74 -1.05 -9.49
N ILE A 218 10.54 -1.26 -10.79
CA ILE A 218 10.11 -2.55 -11.34
C ILE A 218 11.36 -3.24 -11.88
N ASN A 219 11.91 -4.13 -11.07
CA ASN A 219 13.08 -4.93 -11.45
C ASN A 219 12.65 -6.07 -12.38
N LEU A 220 13.47 -6.37 -13.38
CA LEU A 220 13.32 -7.59 -14.16
C LEU A 220 14.32 -8.64 -13.68
N ALA A 221 13.84 -9.64 -12.92
CA ALA A 221 14.63 -10.81 -12.56
C ALA A 221 14.44 -11.90 -13.63
N GLY A 222 15.31 -11.94 -14.62
CA GLY A 222 15.08 -12.70 -15.86
C GLY A 222 13.88 -12.13 -16.63
N GLN A 223 12.78 -12.87 -16.65
CA GLN A 223 11.52 -12.48 -17.29
C GLN A 223 10.43 -12.10 -16.26
N THR A 224 10.74 -12.10 -14.97
CA THR A 224 9.77 -11.81 -13.92
C THR A 224 9.87 -10.36 -13.47
N PRO A 225 8.87 -9.50 -13.73
CA PRO A 225 8.83 -8.17 -13.14
C PRO A 225 8.57 -8.28 -11.63
N ILE A 226 9.32 -7.50 -10.86
CA ILE A 226 9.18 -7.41 -9.39
C ILE A 226 9.10 -5.93 -9.01
N ILE A 227 7.94 -5.49 -8.55
CA ILE A 227 7.78 -4.13 -8.06
C ILE A 227 8.35 -4.06 -6.64
N LEU A 228 9.43 -3.32 -6.45
CA LEU A 228 10.03 -3.13 -5.13
C LEU A 228 9.16 -2.20 -4.29
N VAL A 229 8.76 -2.67 -3.13
CA VAL A 229 7.95 -1.91 -2.19
C VAL A 229 8.72 -1.63 -0.90
N ASN A 230 8.06 -1.33 0.19
CA ASN A 230 8.65 -0.70 1.38
C ASN A 230 9.89 -1.39 1.97
N ASP A 231 9.98 -2.72 1.91
CA ASP A 231 11.07 -3.51 2.50
C ASP A 231 11.96 -4.14 1.41
N GLY A 232 11.89 -3.62 0.18
CA GLY A 232 12.72 -4.05 -0.94
C GLY A 232 14.20 -3.75 -0.74
N PRO A 233 15.08 -4.46 -1.46
CA PRO A 233 16.52 -4.16 -1.43
C PRO A 233 16.78 -2.77 -2.00
N SER A 234 17.81 -2.09 -1.47
CA SER A 234 18.23 -0.76 -1.94
C SER A 234 19.23 -0.81 -3.10
N MET A 235 19.77 -1.98 -3.40
CA MET A 235 20.77 -2.21 -4.47
C MET A 235 20.60 -3.61 -5.06
N GLY A 236 21.06 -3.78 -6.29
CA GLY A 236 21.17 -5.09 -6.93
C GLY A 236 21.49 -5.02 -8.44
N GLY A 237 21.64 -6.19 -9.03
CA GLY A 237 22.15 -6.38 -10.40
C GLY A 237 21.04 -6.66 -11.43
N PHE A 238 19.82 -6.12 -11.28
CA PHE A 238 18.77 -6.22 -12.27
C PHE A 238 18.41 -4.86 -12.84
N ILE A 239 18.03 -4.83 -14.11
CA ILE A 239 17.52 -3.60 -14.73
C ILE A 239 16.20 -3.16 -14.09
N VAL A 240 15.95 -1.84 -14.11
CA VAL A 240 14.73 -1.18 -13.66
C VAL A 240 14.16 -0.35 -14.82
N PRO A 241 13.45 -0.95 -15.78
CA PRO A 241 12.93 -0.23 -16.94
C PRO A 241 11.78 0.74 -16.59
N PHE A 242 11.07 0.49 -15.49
CA PHE A 242 9.96 1.34 -15.06
C PHE A 242 9.96 1.54 -13.54
N THR A 243 9.29 2.61 -13.10
CA THR A 243 9.10 2.90 -11.67
C THR A 243 7.65 3.31 -11.41
N VAL A 244 7.00 2.69 -10.43
CA VAL A 244 5.68 3.08 -9.94
C VAL A 244 5.82 4.34 -9.08
N PRO A 245 5.15 5.45 -9.39
CA PRO A 245 5.20 6.66 -8.58
C PRO A 245 4.49 6.46 -7.22
N SER A 246 4.96 7.18 -6.20
CA SER A 246 4.44 7.04 -4.83
C SER A 246 2.94 7.33 -4.70
N ALA A 247 2.38 8.14 -5.60
CA ALA A 247 0.94 8.42 -5.67
C ALA A 247 0.10 7.17 -5.99
N SER A 248 0.69 6.17 -6.67
CA SER A 248 -0.01 4.93 -7.05
C SER A 248 0.18 3.79 -6.06
N PHE A 249 1.01 3.94 -5.02
CA PHE A 249 1.30 2.88 -4.05
C PHE A 249 0.07 2.40 -3.26
N TRP A 250 -0.93 3.25 -3.09
CA TRP A 250 -2.17 2.84 -2.45
C TRP A 250 -2.89 1.74 -3.24
N LYS A 251 -2.81 1.74 -4.57
CA LYS A 251 -3.36 0.72 -5.46
C LYS A 251 -2.63 -0.61 -5.24
N LEU A 252 -1.28 -0.60 -5.20
CA LEU A 252 -0.49 -1.78 -4.84
C LEU A 252 -0.90 -2.33 -3.48
N GLY A 253 -1.12 -1.44 -2.50
CA GLY A 253 -1.57 -1.81 -1.16
C GLY A 253 -2.95 -2.46 -1.11
N GLN A 254 -3.81 -2.23 -2.09
CA GLN A 254 -5.16 -2.78 -2.13
C GLN A 254 -5.32 -4.00 -3.04
N ALA A 255 -4.32 -4.32 -3.85
CA ALA A 255 -4.36 -5.48 -4.72
C ALA A 255 -4.18 -6.79 -3.94
N LYS A 256 -4.89 -7.84 -4.37
CA LYS A 256 -4.84 -9.19 -3.82
C LYS A 256 -4.08 -10.15 -4.75
N PRO A 257 -3.44 -11.20 -4.23
CA PRO A 257 -2.91 -12.28 -5.04
C PRO A 257 -3.94 -12.79 -6.06
N SER A 258 -3.47 -13.10 -7.25
CA SER A 258 -4.24 -13.51 -8.43
C SER A 258 -5.01 -12.41 -9.15
N GLU A 259 -5.04 -11.18 -8.64
CA GLU A 259 -5.49 -10.01 -9.40
C GLU A 259 -4.43 -9.58 -10.42
N TYR A 260 -4.80 -8.67 -11.31
CA TYR A 260 -3.96 -8.26 -12.42
C TYR A 260 -3.60 -6.78 -12.33
N PHE A 261 -2.38 -6.45 -12.74
CA PHE A 261 -1.93 -5.10 -13.02
C PHE A 261 -1.89 -4.86 -14.53
N LYS A 262 -2.38 -3.71 -14.95
CA LYS A 262 -2.18 -3.14 -16.27
C LYS A 262 -1.44 -1.82 -16.09
N PHE A 263 -0.30 -1.68 -16.74
CA PHE A 263 0.53 -0.50 -16.57
C PHE A 263 0.13 0.59 -17.56
N LYS A 264 0.17 1.83 -17.05
CA LYS A 264 -0.05 3.04 -17.84
C LYS A 264 1.15 3.96 -17.66
N GLU A 265 1.85 4.22 -18.75
CA GLU A 265 2.94 5.19 -18.72
C GLU A 265 2.40 6.61 -18.55
N ILE A 266 3.04 7.36 -17.67
CA ILE A 266 2.79 8.79 -17.43
C ILE A 266 4.12 9.54 -17.37
N SER A 267 4.09 10.85 -17.52
CA SER A 267 5.26 11.69 -17.32
C SER A 267 5.63 11.85 -15.83
N VAL A 268 6.82 12.32 -15.57
CA VAL A 268 7.27 12.64 -14.21
C VAL A 268 6.44 13.80 -13.64
N GLU A 269 6.10 14.77 -14.47
CA GLU A 269 5.27 15.91 -14.10
C GLU A 269 3.87 15.45 -13.67
N GLU A 270 3.22 14.59 -14.46
CA GLU A 270 1.93 14.00 -14.09
C GLU A 270 2.01 13.23 -12.77
N ALA A 271 3.08 12.47 -12.54
CA ALA A 271 3.30 11.76 -11.29
C ALA A 271 3.45 12.70 -10.08
N GLN A 272 4.12 13.83 -10.27
CA GLN A 272 4.27 14.88 -9.24
C GLN A 272 2.94 15.57 -8.95
N ASP A 273 2.14 15.86 -9.98
CA ASP A 273 0.80 16.44 -9.84
C ASP A 273 -0.14 15.50 -9.08
N MET A 274 -0.13 14.20 -9.40
CA MET A 274 -0.88 13.18 -8.67
C MET A 274 -0.50 13.14 -7.18
N ARG A 275 0.78 13.25 -6.87
CA ARG A 275 1.27 13.27 -5.48
C ARG A 275 0.82 14.54 -4.76
N SER A 276 0.90 15.68 -5.41
CA SER A 276 0.48 16.97 -4.89
C SER A 276 -1.02 16.98 -4.61
N TYR A 277 -1.82 16.50 -5.55
CA TYR A 277 -3.26 16.30 -5.38
C TYR A 277 -3.58 15.39 -4.20
N GLN A 278 -2.94 14.21 -4.10
CA GLN A 278 -3.15 13.28 -2.99
C GLN A 278 -2.80 13.90 -1.63
N THR A 279 -1.81 14.79 -1.59
CA THR A 279 -1.45 15.51 -0.37
C THR A 279 -2.53 16.54 0.00
N LEU A 280 -3.03 17.27 -0.97
CA LEU A 280 -4.08 18.27 -0.80
C LEU A 280 -5.38 17.68 -0.26
N ILE A 281 -5.84 16.59 -0.87
CA ILE A 281 -7.10 15.95 -0.46
C ILE A 281 -7.00 15.18 0.86
N CYS A 282 -5.81 14.90 1.37
CA CYS A 282 -5.62 14.38 2.72
C CYS A 282 -5.55 15.53 3.75
N SER A 283 -6.56 16.37 3.79
CA SER A 283 -6.71 17.52 4.68
C SER A 283 -8.12 17.59 5.27
N GLU A 284 -8.31 18.49 6.23
CA GLU A 284 -9.63 18.69 6.88
C GLU A 284 -10.71 19.14 5.91
N GLU A 285 -10.34 19.76 4.78
CA GLU A 285 -11.27 20.17 3.72
C GLU A 285 -12.01 18.98 3.08
N SER A 286 -11.49 17.78 3.20
CA SER A 286 -12.10 16.54 2.70
C SER A 286 -13.15 15.94 3.64
N ILE A 287 -13.40 16.58 4.78
CA ILE A 287 -14.36 16.12 5.79
C ILE A 287 -15.63 16.98 5.72
N ILE A 288 -16.77 16.32 5.87
CA ILE A 288 -18.11 16.92 6.02
C ILE A 288 -18.78 16.46 7.29
#